data_e343423627a7b969b561305c1b1c5d1d
#
_entry.id   e343423627a7b969b561305c1b1c5d1d
#
_cell.length_a   1.000
_cell.length_b   1.000
_cell.length_c   1.000
_cell.angle_alpha   90.00
_cell.angle_beta   90.00
_cell.angle_gamma   90.00
#
_symmetry.space_group_name_H-M   'P 1'
#
loop_
_entity.id
_entity.type
_entity.pdbx_description
1 polymer ?
#
loop_
_entity_poly.entity_id
_entity_poly.type
_entity_poly.pdbx_seq_one_letter_code
_entity_poly.pdbx_strand_id
1 'polypeptide(L)'
;MIILPSAYLAPVGFYALMLAHGREVRTEQWEHYVKQTVRNRAVIATEAGRMNLTIPVEHNGGKKMAMRDVKISDHGNWRHLHWQALRSAYEHSPFFEFYADEMAVFYEGRPTAYLLDFNMQLQETVCQMLGMDCPTLLTESYQAEGDFTDLRNGSTDGLTREVPYYQVFADRHGFMGGLSIADLLFNMGPESLLVLKDMIIDS
;
A
#
# COMPACT_ATOMS: atom_id res chain seq x y z
N MET A 1 -1.83 -18.23 -9.78
CA MET A 1 -1.02 -17.47 -8.78
C MET A 1 -0.84 -16.05 -9.29
N ILE A 2 -0.88 -15.03 -8.40
CA ILE A 2 -0.63 -13.63 -8.72
C ILE A 2 0.61 -13.17 -7.97
N ILE A 3 1.51 -12.45 -8.65
CA ILE A 3 2.73 -11.92 -8.05
C ILE A 3 2.65 -10.40 -8.01
N LEU A 4 2.65 -9.85 -6.79
CA LEU A 4 2.69 -8.42 -6.51
C LEU A 4 4.10 -7.98 -6.09
N PRO A 5 4.48 -6.72 -6.33
CA PRO A 5 5.62 -6.14 -5.65
C PRO A 5 5.28 -5.90 -4.18
N SER A 6 6.28 -5.84 -3.30
CA SER A 6 6.10 -5.23 -1.98
C SER A 6 5.69 -3.77 -2.15
N ALA A 7 4.71 -3.28 -1.38
CA ALA A 7 4.20 -1.93 -1.57
C ALA A 7 3.94 -1.20 -0.24
N TYR A 8 4.36 0.06 -0.20
CA TYR A 8 4.10 0.97 0.92
C TYR A 8 2.69 1.55 0.82
N LEU A 9 1.83 1.24 1.79
CA LEU A 9 0.41 1.64 1.76
C LEU A 9 -0.17 1.42 0.35
N ALA A 10 -0.13 0.17 -0.11
CA ALA A 10 -0.42 -0.20 -1.49
C ALA A 10 -1.70 0.45 -2.04
N PRO A 11 -1.80 0.63 -3.36
CA PRO A 11 -3.04 1.07 -4.01
C PRO A 11 -4.23 0.18 -3.65
N VAL A 12 -5.43 0.76 -3.59
CA VAL A 12 -6.68 0.05 -3.23
C VAL A 12 -6.87 -1.24 -4.03
N GLY A 13 -6.56 -1.22 -5.33
CA GLY A 13 -6.69 -2.39 -6.21
C GLY A 13 -5.87 -3.62 -5.77
N PHE A 14 -4.73 -3.42 -5.09
CA PHE A 14 -3.95 -4.54 -4.54
C PHE A 14 -4.73 -5.31 -3.48
N TYR A 15 -5.43 -4.59 -2.60
CA TYR A 15 -6.27 -5.19 -1.55
C TYR A 15 -7.51 -5.87 -2.13
N ALA A 16 -8.08 -5.35 -3.22
CA ALA A 16 -9.14 -6.04 -3.95
C ALA A 16 -8.65 -7.40 -4.49
N LEU A 17 -7.45 -7.46 -5.10
CA LEU A 17 -6.85 -8.72 -5.55
C LEU A 17 -6.52 -9.67 -4.40
N MET A 18 -6.01 -9.16 -3.28
CA MET A 18 -5.75 -9.97 -2.08
C MET A 18 -7.05 -10.57 -1.52
N LEU A 19 -8.13 -9.79 -1.51
CA LEU A 19 -9.45 -10.25 -1.08
C LEU A 19 -10.01 -11.34 -2.00
N ALA A 20 -9.87 -11.17 -3.33
CA ALA A 20 -10.40 -12.11 -4.32
C ALA A 20 -9.62 -13.43 -4.38
N HIS A 21 -8.30 -13.36 -4.30
CA HIS A 21 -7.42 -14.51 -4.59
C HIS A 21 -6.72 -15.09 -3.35
N GLY A 22 -6.79 -14.42 -2.21
CA GLY A 22 -6.28 -14.93 -0.95
C GLY A 22 -4.86 -15.50 -1.06
N ARG A 23 -4.70 -16.78 -0.72
CA ARG A 23 -3.40 -17.46 -0.71
C ARG A 23 -2.74 -17.67 -2.08
N GLU A 24 -3.42 -17.35 -3.16
CA GLU A 24 -2.81 -17.36 -4.51
C GLU A 24 -1.98 -16.11 -4.78
N VAL A 25 -2.09 -15.08 -3.96
CA VAL A 25 -1.25 -13.88 -4.05
C VAL A 25 0.09 -14.11 -3.34
N ARG A 26 1.17 -13.71 -3.98
CA ARG A 26 2.53 -13.71 -3.42
C ARG A 26 3.16 -12.34 -3.58
N THR A 27 3.94 -11.95 -2.60
CA THR A 27 4.80 -10.76 -2.71
C THR A 27 6.21 -11.17 -3.13
N GLU A 28 6.70 -10.58 -4.22
CA GLU A 28 8.04 -10.83 -4.73
C GLU A 28 9.09 -10.12 -3.88
N GLN A 29 10.00 -10.90 -3.28
CA GLN A 29 11.05 -10.37 -2.44
C GLN A 29 12.44 -10.35 -3.10
N TRP A 30 12.61 -11.10 -4.19
CA TRP A 30 13.90 -11.28 -4.87
C TRP A 30 14.08 -10.35 -6.06
N GLU A 31 13.02 -9.66 -6.48
CA GLU A 31 13.12 -8.68 -7.57
C GLU A 31 14.09 -7.55 -7.23
N HIS A 32 14.63 -6.91 -8.25
CA HIS A 32 15.43 -5.71 -8.04
C HIS A 32 14.55 -4.54 -7.60
N TYR A 33 14.96 -3.89 -6.52
CA TYR A 33 14.31 -2.68 -6.04
C TYR A 33 14.31 -1.58 -7.11
N VAL A 34 13.14 -1.02 -7.36
CA VAL A 34 12.95 0.14 -8.24
C VAL A 34 12.46 1.31 -7.43
N LYS A 35 13.28 2.36 -7.35
CA LYS A 35 12.96 3.57 -6.59
C LYS A 35 11.78 4.33 -7.19
N GLN A 36 11.06 5.07 -6.32
CA GLN A 36 9.94 5.93 -6.72
C GLN A 36 8.77 5.17 -7.37
N THR A 37 8.58 3.93 -6.99
CA THR A 37 7.45 3.08 -7.36
C THR A 37 6.62 2.77 -6.12
N VAL A 38 5.55 1.98 -6.26
CA VAL A 38 4.69 1.54 -5.15
C VAL A 38 5.48 0.90 -3.99
N ARG A 39 6.72 0.41 -4.25
CA ARG A 39 7.57 -0.25 -3.24
C ARG A 39 7.92 0.67 -2.08
N ASN A 40 8.18 1.93 -2.36
CA ASN A 40 8.53 2.92 -1.34
C ASN A 40 7.70 4.20 -1.43
N ARG A 41 6.64 4.22 -2.26
CA ARG A 41 5.80 5.41 -2.47
C ARG A 41 4.33 5.07 -2.40
N ALA A 42 3.61 5.79 -1.55
CA ALA A 42 2.16 5.83 -1.52
C ALA A 42 1.63 7.15 -2.10
N VAL A 43 0.42 7.13 -2.63
CA VAL A 43 -0.29 8.32 -3.11
C VAL A 43 -1.53 8.54 -2.25
N ILE A 44 -1.63 9.69 -1.61
CA ILE A 44 -2.79 10.08 -0.81
C ILE A 44 -3.51 11.28 -1.41
N ALA A 45 -4.78 11.47 -1.03
CA ALA A 45 -5.53 12.69 -1.30
C ALA A 45 -5.19 13.76 -0.26
N THR A 46 -5.09 15.01 -0.69
CA THR A 46 -4.97 16.18 0.19
C THR A 46 -5.84 17.31 -0.33
N GLU A 47 -5.96 18.37 0.43
CA GLU A 47 -6.65 19.59 0.00
C GLU A 47 -6.08 20.18 -1.31
N ALA A 48 -4.79 20.00 -1.56
CA ALA A 48 -4.10 20.47 -2.77
C ALA A 48 -4.13 19.46 -3.94
N GLY A 49 -4.79 18.30 -3.76
CA GLY A 49 -4.80 17.20 -4.72
C GLY A 49 -3.94 16.02 -4.28
N ARG A 50 -3.36 15.29 -5.24
CA ARG A 50 -2.55 14.09 -4.94
C ARG A 50 -1.21 14.46 -4.31
N MET A 51 -0.83 13.75 -3.26
CA MET A 51 0.47 13.87 -2.62
C MET A 51 1.18 12.51 -2.57
N ASN A 52 2.48 12.51 -2.89
CA ASN A 52 3.33 11.33 -2.76
C ASN A 52 4.02 11.29 -1.40
N LEU A 53 3.86 10.20 -0.69
CA LEU A 53 4.62 9.87 0.51
C LEU A 53 5.72 8.87 0.12
N THR A 54 6.98 9.26 0.21
CA THR A 54 8.10 8.43 -0.25
C THR A 54 9.04 8.09 0.90
N ILE A 55 9.16 6.80 1.23
CA ILE A 55 10.11 6.31 2.22
C ILE A 55 11.52 6.41 1.63
N PRO A 56 12.46 7.11 2.29
CA PRO A 56 13.86 7.16 1.87
C PRO A 56 14.54 5.81 2.16
N VAL A 57 15.41 5.39 1.27
CA VAL A 57 16.21 4.18 1.43
C VAL A 57 17.70 4.49 1.42
N GLU A 58 18.50 3.63 2.06
CA GLU A 58 19.94 3.78 2.06
C GLU A 58 20.52 3.68 0.64
N HIS A 59 21.52 4.50 0.37
CA HIS A 59 22.20 4.50 -0.93
C HIS A 59 23.22 3.37 -1.00
N ASN A 60 23.11 2.52 -2.02
CA ASN A 60 23.97 1.34 -2.21
C ASN A 60 25.04 1.51 -3.29
N GLY A 61 25.41 2.73 -3.64
CA GLY A 61 26.41 3.01 -4.68
C GLY A 61 25.96 2.70 -6.11
N GLY A 62 24.63 2.66 -6.35
CA GLY A 62 24.06 2.38 -7.67
C GLY A 62 24.04 0.89 -8.06
N LYS A 63 24.39 -0.02 -7.13
CA LYS A 63 24.30 -1.46 -7.38
C LYS A 63 22.84 -1.92 -7.35
N LYS A 64 22.51 -2.91 -8.17
CA LYS A 64 21.22 -3.61 -8.08
C LYS A 64 21.11 -4.32 -6.72
N MET A 65 19.98 -4.17 -6.05
CA MET A 65 19.70 -4.74 -4.74
C MET A 65 18.37 -5.46 -4.78
N ALA A 66 18.28 -6.64 -4.20
CA ALA A 66 17.01 -7.34 -4.06
C ALA A 66 16.10 -6.58 -3.08
N MET A 67 14.78 -6.61 -3.31
CA MET A 67 13.81 -5.89 -2.47
C MET A 67 13.95 -6.24 -0.98
N ARG A 68 14.22 -7.50 -0.67
CA ARG A 68 14.43 -8.00 0.70
C ARG A 68 15.62 -7.37 1.44
N ASP A 69 16.61 -6.85 0.71
CA ASP A 69 17.85 -6.31 1.28
C ASP A 69 17.84 -4.78 1.38
N VAL A 70 16.76 -4.14 0.93
CA VAL A 70 16.62 -2.68 0.92
C VAL A 70 16.40 -2.17 2.34
N LYS A 71 17.35 -1.35 2.83
CA LYS A 71 17.24 -0.71 4.14
C LYS A 71 16.60 0.65 4.05
N ILE A 72 15.75 0.95 5.03
CA ILE A 72 15.16 2.28 5.21
C ILE A 72 16.24 3.21 5.75
N SER A 73 16.29 4.43 5.22
CA SER A 73 17.12 5.51 5.74
C SER A 73 16.30 6.37 6.72
N ASP A 74 16.89 6.74 7.84
CA ASP A 74 16.27 7.68 8.79
C ASP A 74 16.49 9.15 8.41
N HIS A 75 17.05 9.40 7.23
CA HIS A 75 17.29 10.76 6.74
C HIS A 75 15.97 11.52 6.54
N GLY A 76 15.94 12.80 6.92
CA GLY A 76 14.84 13.71 6.63
C GLY A 76 13.61 13.56 7.52
N ASN A 77 13.68 12.85 8.64
CA ASN A 77 12.56 12.68 9.59
C ASN A 77 11.25 12.24 8.91
N TRP A 78 11.36 11.40 7.89
CA TRP A 78 10.25 11.03 7.01
C TRP A 78 9.05 10.43 7.76
N ARG A 79 9.30 9.66 8.84
CA ARG A 79 8.21 9.06 9.63
C ARG A 79 7.28 10.12 10.18
N HIS A 80 7.85 11.12 10.82
CA HIS A 80 7.08 12.25 11.36
C HIS A 80 6.33 13.00 10.24
N LEU A 81 7.01 13.29 9.13
CA LEU A 81 6.41 14.01 7.99
C LEU A 81 5.26 13.22 7.36
N HIS A 82 5.41 11.89 7.18
CA HIS A 82 4.35 11.05 6.65
C HIS A 82 3.15 10.97 7.60
N TRP A 83 3.41 10.83 8.90
CA TRP A 83 2.33 10.78 9.90
C TRP A 83 1.58 12.11 9.94
N GLN A 84 2.26 13.23 9.94
CA GLN A 84 1.64 14.55 9.87
C GLN A 84 0.83 14.74 8.58
N ALA A 85 1.33 14.26 7.45
CA ALA A 85 0.62 14.32 6.18
C ALA A 85 -0.67 13.48 6.21
N LEU A 86 -0.61 12.24 6.75
CA LEU A 86 -1.79 11.38 6.92
C LEU A 86 -2.82 12.01 7.85
N ARG A 87 -2.38 12.54 9.00
CA ARG A 87 -3.27 13.23 9.94
C ARG A 87 -3.93 14.44 9.29
N SER A 88 -3.15 15.33 8.71
CA SER A 88 -3.67 16.53 8.05
C SER A 88 -4.64 16.24 6.90
N ALA A 89 -4.41 15.11 6.19
CA ALA A 89 -5.29 14.71 5.10
C ALA A 89 -6.59 14.06 5.58
N TYR A 90 -6.55 13.28 6.66
CA TYR A 90 -7.65 12.39 7.01
C TYR A 90 -8.24 12.58 8.41
N GLU A 91 -7.74 13.49 9.26
CA GLU A 91 -8.28 13.70 10.62
C GLU A 91 -9.78 14.08 10.65
N HIS A 92 -10.30 14.60 9.54
CA HIS A 92 -11.73 14.92 9.37
C HIS A 92 -12.50 13.82 8.61
N SER A 93 -11.85 12.72 8.22
CA SER A 93 -12.56 11.59 7.60
C SER A 93 -13.30 10.77 8.66
N PRO A 94 -14.40 10.09 8.29
CA PRO A 94 -15.29 9.46 9.27
C PRO A 94 -14.64 8.42 10.17
N PHE A 95 -13.57 7.73 9.71
CA PHE A 95 -12.99 6.60 10.42
C PHE A 95 -11.53 6.80 10.82
N PHE A 96 -10.95 7.98 10.61
CA PHE A 96 -9.53 8.22 10.97
C PHE A 96 -9.25 7.91 12.45
N GLU A 97 -10.07 8.44 13.36
CA GLU A 97 -9.87 8.26 14.79
C GLU A 97 -9.89 6.79 15.24
N PHE A 98 -10.65 5.93 14.52
CA PHE A 98 -10.72 4.50 14.84
C PHE A 98 -9.44 3.73 14.55
N TYR A 99 -8.63 4.20 13.58
CA TYR A 99 -7.45 3.48 13.10
C TYR A 99 -6.15 4.24 13.34
N ALA A 100 -6.24 5.46 13.88
CA ALA A 100 -5.09 6.34 14.05
C ALA A 100 -4.02 5.73 14.96
N ASP A 101 -4.39 5.10 16.07
CA ASP A 101 -3.45 4.56 17.05
C ASP A 101 -2.66 3.39 16.46
N GLU A 102 -3.32 2.46 15.76
CA GLU A 102 -2.66 1.32 15.11
C GLU A 102 -1.72 1.78 13.99
N MET A 103 -2.11 2.81 13.25
CA MET A 103 -1.27 3.38 12.20
C MET A 103 -0.09 4.17 12.76
N ALA A 104 -0.25 4.89 13.87
CA ALA A 104 0.79 5.68 14.52
C ALA A 104 2.00 4.83 14.91
N VAL A 105 1.80 3.58 15.30
CA VAL A 105 2.87 2.65 15.72
C VAL A 105 3.98 2.53 14.65
N PHE A 106 3.63 2.61 13.36
CA PHE A 106 4.60 2.52 12.26
C PHE A 106 5.46 3.76 12.09
N TYR A 107 4.98 4.89 12.56
CA TYR A 107 5.64 6.18 12.40
C TYR A 107 6.30 6.71 13.69
N GLU A 108 5.72 6.38 14.84
CA GLU A 108 6.16 6.86 16.16
C GLU A 108 6.83 5.74 17.00
N GLY A 109 6.63 4.47 16.59
CA GLY A 109 7.17 3.31 17.28
C GLY A 109 8.64 3.02 16.96
N ARG A 110 9.08 1.80 17.26
CA ARG A 110 10.44 1.35 16.94
C ARG A 110 10.64 1.24 15.44
N PRO A 111 11.74 1.79 14.89
CA PRO A 111 11.98 1.73 13.47
C PRO A 111 12.25 0.30 12.98
N THR A 112 11.57 -0.12 11.93
CA THR A 112 11.89 -1.31 11.16
C THR A 112 13.01 -0.99 10.18
N ALA A 113 14.03 -1.85 10.12
CA ALA A 113 15.25 -1.58 9.36
C ALA A 113 15.08 -1.80 7.84
N TYR A 114 14.31 -2.83 7.45
CA TYR A 114 14.16 -3.22 6.04
C TYR A 114 12.80 -2.77 5.49
N LEU A 115 12.82 -2.28 4.25
CA LEU A 115 11.62 -1.77 3.58
C LEU A 115 10.58 -2.88 3.33
N LEU A 116 11.03 -4.09 2.98
CA LEU A 116 10.13 -5.23 2.82
C LEU A 116 9.38 -5.53 4.12
N ASP A 117 10.12 -5.65 5.23
CA ASP A 117 9.52 -5.97 6.53
C ASP A 117 8.52 -4.90 6.98
N PHE A 118 8.87 -3.64 6.77
CA PHE A 118 7.98 -2.51 7.07
C PHE A 118 6.68 -2.60 6.26
N ASN A 119 6.78 -2.81 4.95
CA ASN A 119 5.62 -2.91 4.08
C ASN A 119 4.73 -4.10 4.43
N MET A 120 5.33 -5.27 4.73
CA MET A 120 4.58 -6.49 5.07
C MET A 120 3.85 -6.35 6.41
N GLN A 121 4.49 -5.79 7.43
CA GLN A 121 3.86 -5.53 8.72
C GLN A 121 2.70 -4.53 8.58
N LEU A 122 2.92 -3.46 7.83
CA LEU A 122 1.89 -2.45 7.58
C LEU A 122 0.71 -3.03 6.78
N GLN A 123 0.99 -3.85 5.75
CA GLN A 123 -0.05 -4.56 4.98
C GLN A 123 -0.89 -5.48 5.88
N GLU A 124 -0.23 -6.26 6.74
CA GLU A 124 -0.92 -7.15 7.68
C GLU A 124 -1.84 -6.37 8.63
N THR A 125 -1.35 -5.26 9.20
CA THR A 125 -2.14 -4.40 10.07
C THR A 125 -3.33 -3.79 9.33
N VAL A 126 -3.13 -3.30 8.10
CA VAL A 126 -4.23 -2.77 7.28
C VAL A 126 -5.26 -3.85 6.95
N CYS A 127 -4.84 -5.09 6.64
CA CYS A 127 -5.78 -6.20 6.44
C CYS A 127 -6.60 -6.50 7.69
N GLN A 128 -5.98 -6.46 8.88
CA GLN A 128 -6.69 -6.63 10.16
C GLN A 128 -7.73 -5.52 10.38
N MET A 129 -7.36 -4.25 10.12
CA MET A 129 -8.29 -3.12 10.20
C MET A 129 -9.46 -3.25 9.22
N LEU A 130 -9.21 -3.78 8.03
CA LEU A 130 -10.22 -4.05 7.02
C LEU A 130 -11.09 -5.27 7.38
N GLY A 131 -10.68 -6.10 8.34
CA GLY A 131 -11.37 -7.34 8.69
C GLY A 131 -11.24 -8.43 7.62
N MET A 132 -10.12 -8.46 6.88
CA MET A 132 -9.84 -9.45 5.85
C MET A 132 -8.59 -10.28 6.16
N ASP A 133 -8.56 -11.53 5.68
CA ASP A 133 -7.35 -12.35 5.73
C ASP A 133 -6.26 -11.71 4.86
N CYS A 134 -5.05 -11.62 5.40
CA CYS A 134 -3.91 -11.08 4.67
C CYS A 134 -3.05 -12.20 4.09
N PRO A 135 -2.87 -12.27 2.77
CA PRO A 135 -1.90 -13.16 2.16
C PRO A 135 -0.49 -12.57 2.32
N THR A 136 0.17 -12.83 3.44
CA THR A 136 1.56 -12.40 3.71
C THR A 136 2.58 -13.39 3.17
N LEU A 137 2.30 -14.03 2.04
CA LEU A 137 3.15 -15.05 1.48
C LEU A 137 4.20 -14.42 0.54
N LEU A 138 5.46 -14.64 0.86
CA LEU A 138 6.59 -14.23 0.03
C LEU A 138 6.94 -15.33 -0.99
N THR A 139 7.53 -14.93 -2.12
CA THR A 139 8.11 -15.89 -3.08
C THR A 139 9.37 -16.53 -2.44
N GLU A 140 9.56 -17.85 -2.64
CA GLU A 140 10.74 -18.57 -2.14
C GLU A 140 12.00 -18.27 -2.98
N SER A 141 11.80 -17.99 -4.27
CA SER A 141 12.84 -17.62 -5.23
C SER A 141 12.27 -16.60 -6.22
N TYR A 142 13.14 -15.93 -6.97
CA TYR A 142 12.73 -15.03 -8.04
C TYR A 142 11.91 -15.76 -9.10
N GLN A 143 10.72 -15.29 -9.37
CA GLN A 143 9.83 -15.85 -10.37
C GLN A 143 10.09 -15.15 -11.72
N ALA A 144 10.93 -15.77 -12.55
CA ALA A 144 11.26 -15.24 -13.88
C ALA A 144 10.19 -15.56 -14.91
N GLU A 145 9.71 -16.83 -14.92
CA GLU A 145 8.75 -17.37 -15.87
C GLU A 145 7.84 -18.39 -15.16
N GLY A 146 6.63 -18.59 -15.66
CA GLY A 146 5.69 -19.57 -15.10
C GLY A 146 4.24 -19.21 -15.39
N ASP A 147 3.34 -20.06 -14.93
CA ASP A 147 1.89 -19.84 -15.00
C ASP A 147 1.43 -18.94 -13.83
N PHE A 148 1.68 -17.66 -13.96
CA PHE A 148 1.24 -16.65 -12.99
C PHE A 148 0.96 -15.31 -13.66
N THR A 149 0.12 -14.51 -13.02
CA THR A 149 -0.12 -13.12 -13.40
C THR A 149 0.93 -12.22 -12.74
N ASP A 150 1.78 -11.60 -13.54
CA ASP A 150 2.85 -10.71 -13.08
C ASP A 150 2.37 -9.26 -12.96
N LEU A 151 2.23 -8.77 -11.74
CA LEU A 151 1.85 -7.40 -11.43
C LEU A 151 2.98 -6.60 -10.74
N ARG A 152 4.24 -7.03 -10.88
CA ARG A 152 5.39 -6.32 -10.33
C ARG A 152 5.62 -4.92 -10.94
N ASN A 153 4.96 -4.63 -12.06
CA ASN A 153 4.88 -3.26 -12.60
C ASN A 153 4.07 -2.30 -11.69
N GLY A 154 3.28 -2.84 -10.76
CA GLY A 154 2.47 -2.07 -9.81
C GLY A 154 1.09 -1.65 -10.36
N SER A 155 0.68 -2.16 -11.53
CA SER A 155 -0.66 -1.93 -12.09
C SER A 155 -1.57 -3.13 -11.84
N THR A 156 -2.85 -2.87 -11.60
CA THR A 156 -3.93 -3.86 -11.53
C THR A 156 -4.89 -3.75 -12.70
N ASP A 157 -4.50 -3.04 -13.76
CA ASP A 157 -5.33 -2.80 -14.94
C ASP A 157 -5.80 -4.12 -15.56
N GLY A 158 -7.08 -4.16 -15.90
CA GLY A 158 -7.74 -5.35 -16.47
C GLY A 158 -8.11 -6.44 -15.46
N LEU A 159 -7.70 -6.34 -14.20
CA LEU A 159 -8.06 -7.27 -13.11
C LEU A 159 -8.97 -6.62 -12.07
N THR A 160 -8.87 -5.30 -11.92
CA THR A 160 -9.76 -4.52 -11.07
C THR A 160 -10.33 -3.35 -11.84
N ARG A 161 -11.53 -2.91 -11.46
CA ARG A 161 -12.16 -1.68 -11.96
C ARG A 161 -12.13 -0.61 -10.88
N GLU A 162 -12.19 0.65 -11.27
CA GLU A 162 -12.40 1.74 -10.34
C GLU A 162 -13.87 1.73 -9.87
N VAL A 163 -14.06 1.81 -8.56
CA VAL A 163 -15.36 1.95 -7.90
C VAL A 163 -15.31 3.23 -7.07
N PRO A 164 -16.11 4.24 -7.41
CA PRO A 164 -16.18 5.45 -6.60
C PRO A 164 -16.70 5.16 -5.20
N TYR A 165 -16.04 5.75 -4.21
CA TYR A 165 -16.42 5.72 -2.80
C TYR A 165 -16.31 7.12 -2.21
N TYR A 166 -16.85 7.31 -1.01
CA TYR A 166 -16.75 8.61 -0.33
C TYR A 166 -15.28 8.98 -0.07
N GLN A 167 -14.90 10.19 -0.46
CA GLN A 167 -13.57 10.78 -0.20
C GLN A 167 -13.77 12.17 0.39
N VAL A 168 -13.07 12.48 1.47
CA VAL A 168 -13.20 13.77 2.18
C VAL A 168 -12.95 15.00 1.28
N PHE A 169 -12.18 14.84 0.20
CA PHE A 169 -11.90 15.91 -0.76
C PHE A 169 -12.68 15.81 -2.07
N ALA A 170 -13.71 14.92 -2.16
CA ALA A 170 -14.47 14.72 -3.39
C ALA A 170 -15.19 15.99 -3.88
N ASP A 171 -15.67 16.84 -2.97
CA ASP A 171 -16.32 18.10 -3.32
C ASP A 171 -15.38 19.06 -4.06
N ARG A 172 -14.08 18.97 -3.81
CA ARG A 172 -13.07 19.85 -4.42
C ARG A 172 -12.48 19.28 -5.70
N HIS A 173 -12.22 17.97 -5.73
CA HIS A 173 -11.42 17.33 -6.79
C HIS A 173 -12.21 16.31 -7.60
N GLY A 174 -13.45 16.00 -7.24
CA GLY A 174 -14.13 14.81 -7.70
C GLY A 174 -13.53 13.55 -7.12
N PHE A 175 -13.97 12.39 -7.60
CA PHE A 175 -13.39 11.12 -7.20
C PHE A 175 -11.96 10.96 -7.76
N MET A 176 -11.02 10.59 -6.90
CA MET A 176 -9.63 10.32 -7.27
C MET A 176 -9.35 8.81 -7.16
N GLY A 177 -9.29 8.11 -8.29
CA GLY A 177 -8.93 6.68 -8.32
C GLY A 177 -7.45 6.42 -8.07
N GLY A 178 -7.04 5.17 -7.89
CA GLY A 178 -5.64 4.76 -7.76
C GLY A 178 -4.89 5.33 -6.56
N LEU A 179 -5.59 5.72 -5.49
CA LEU A 179 -5.00 6.16 -4.23
C LEU A 179 -4.57 4.95 -3.37
N SER A 180 -3.76 5.24 -2.35
CA SER A 180 -3.40 4.32 -1.28
C SER A 180 -4.62 3.78 -0.54
N ILE A 181 -4.51 2.57 -0.02
CA ILE A 181 -5.51 1.95 0.84
C ILE A 181 -5.86 2.81 2.06
N ALA A 182 -4.96 3.67 2.53
CA ALA A 182 -5.23 4.58 3.62
C ALA A 182 -6.41 5.52 3.30
N ASP A 183 -6.56 5.94 2.03
CA ASP A 183 -7.70 6.77 1.59
C ASP A 183 -9.02 6.01 1.75
N LEU A 184 -9.09 4.78 1.27
CA LEU A 184 -10.29 3.96 1.41
C LEU A 184 -10.59 3.66 2.88
N LEU A 185 -9.58 3.21 3.65
CA LEU A 185 -9.74 2.82 5.06
C LEU A 185 -10.29 3.97 5.91
N PHE A 186 -9.68 5.15 5.81
CA PHE A 186 -10.08 6.29 6.65
C PHE A 186 -11.43 6.90 6.23
N ASN A 187 -11.80 6.80 4.96
CA ASN A 187 -13.08 7.32 4.48
C ASN A 187 -14.24 6.34 4.64
N MET A 188 -14.02 5.03 4.47
CA MET A 188 -15.08 4.02 4.42
C MET A 188 -15.09 3.06 5.62
N GLY A 189 -13.99 2.96 6.37
CA GLY A 189 -13.90 2.07 7.52
C GLY A 189 -14.33 0.63 7.20
N PRO A 190 -15.27 0.04 7.97
CA PRO A 190 -15.76 -1.33 7.72
C PRO A 190 -16.40 -1.54 6.34
N GLU A 191 -16.94 -0.49 5.72
CA GLU A 191 -17.55 -0.56 4.39
C GLU A 191 -16.51 -0.70 3.28
N SER A 192 -15.23 -0.51 3.57
CA SER A 192 -14.13 -0.72 2.63
C SER A 192 -14.18 -2.09 1.96
N LEU A 193 -14.58 -3.14 2.67
CA LEU A 193 -14.72 -4.49 2.10
C LEU A 193 -15.76 -4.57 0.98
N LEU A 194 -16.83 -3.79 1.04
CA LEU A 194 -17.84 -3.75 -0.02
C LEU A 194 -17.24 -3.12 -1.28
N VAL A 195 -16.54 -2.00 -1.12
CA VAL A 195 -15.84 -1.34 -2.23
C VAL A 195 -14.81 -2.28 -2.87
N LEU A 196 -13.98 -2.96 -2.07
CA LEU A 196 -12.98 -3.90 -2.55
C LEU A 196 -13.62 -5.06 -3.34
N LYS A 197 -14.74 -5.61 -2.88
CA LYS A 197 -15.49 -6.65 -3.60
C LYS A 197 -16.01 -6.16 -4.95
N ASP A 198 -16.57 -4.95 -4.97
CA ASP A 198 -17.12 -4.38 -6.19
C ASP A 198 -16.04 -4.00 -7.22
N MET A 199 -14.78 -3.83 -6.79
CA MET A 199 -13.64 -3.60 -7.68
C MET A 199 -13.22 -4.84 -8.48
N ILE A 200 -13.57 -6.05 -8.02
CA ILE A 200 -13.15 -7.29 -8.66
C ILE A 200 -13.89 -7.44 -10.00
N ILE A 201 -13.13 -7.76 -11.05
CA ILE A 201 -13.69 -8.10 -12.35
C ILE A 201 -13.84 -9.63 -12.37
N ASP A 202 -15.10 -10.11 -12.35
CA ASP A 202 -15.40 -11.52 -12.54
C ASP A 202 -14.92 -11.95 -13.93
N SER A 203 -14.06 -12.97 -13.98
CA SER A 203 -13.48 -13.54 -15.21
C SER A 203 -14.35 -14.65 -15.78
#